data_52f41441e46e4e4525ac413cba29410e
#
_entry.id   52f41441e46e4e4525ac413cba29410e
#
_cell.length_a   1.000
_cell.length_b   1.000
_cell.length_c   1.000
_cell.angle_alpha   90.00
_cell.angle_beta   90.00
_cell.angle_gamma   90.00
#
_symmetry.space_group_name_H-M   'P 1'
#
loop_
_entity.id
_entity.type
_entity.pdbx_description
1 polymer ?
#
loop_
_entity_poly.entity_id
_entity_poly.type
_entity_poly.pdbx_seq_one_letter_code
_entity_poly.pdbx_strand_id
1 'polypeptide(L)'
;KETDMTPNLTGAVLKGLFGRLLPDIAAVIFHEYPKERQLELIEACCAKEHEALLATPAPVYPGLTDALSILSRHYPLYIVSNCQAGYIEVFLEATGLGHYFKGHLCPGDTGKAKADNIRTIIEQNHLQHAVYVGDTDGDYKATREAGIPFVHAAYGFGQTENPDYTITSPMDLVTLFVPEN
;
A
#
# COMPACT_ATOMS: atom_id res chain seq x y z
N LYS A 1 -13.03 17.72 -16.46
CA LYS A 1 -12.24 17.18 -17.59
C LYS A 1 -11.01 18.05 -17.74
N GLU A 2 -9.87 17.54 -17.35
CA GLU A 2 -8.59 18.27 -17.34
C GLU A 2 -7.84 18.14 -18.67
N THR A 3 -8.28 17.21 -19.54
CA THR A 3 -7.65 16.91 -20.83
C THR A 3 -8.70 16.60 -21.88
N ASP A 4 -8.35 16.76 -23.17
CA ASP A 4 -9.13 16.29 -24.31
C ASP A 4 -8.92 14.80 -24.61
N MET A 5 -8.07 14.13 -23.82
CA MET A 5 -7.75 12.71 -23.94
C MET A 5 -8.92 11.85 -23.54
N THR A 6 -9.26 10.87 -24.34
CA THR A 6 -10.12 9.76 -23.95
C THR A 6 -9.24 8.65 -23.40
N PRO A 7 -9.15 8.46 -22.08
CA PRO A 7 -8.26 7.47 -21.52
C PRO A 7 -8.73 6.07 -21.91
N ASN A 8 -7.89 5.31 -22.60
CA ASN A 8 -8.13 3.89 -22.87
C ASN A 8 -7.64 3.05 -21.68
N LEU A 9 -8.19 3.32 -20.49
CA LEU A 9 -7.83 2.63 -19.25
C LEU A 9 -8.67 1.37 -19.11
N THR A 10 -8.20 0.28 -19.70
CA THR A 10 -8.80 -1.05 -19.47
C THR A 10 -8.43 -1.54 -18.05
N GLY A 11 -9.25 -2.46 -17.50
CA GLY A 11 -8.93 -3.09 -16.21
C GLY A 11 -7.57 -3.80 -16.20
N ALA A 12 -7.09 -4.29 -17.35
CA ALA A 12 -5.77 -4.90 -17.49
C ALA A 12 -4.64 -3.85 -17.34
N VAL A 13 -4.81 -2.68 -17.95
CA VAL A 13 -3.85 -1.56 -17.80
C VAL A 13 -3.80 -1.12 -16.34
N LEU A 14 -4.95 -0.89 -15.71
CA LEU A 14 -5.02 -0.48 -14.30
C LEU A 14 -4.35 -1.50 -13.37
N LYS A 15 -4.61 -2.80 -13.55
CA LYS A 15 -3.96 -3.85 -12.77
C LYS A 15 -2.44 -3.83 -12.89
N GLY A 16 -1.89 -3.51 -14.06
CA GLY A 16 -0.46 -3.38 -14.29
C GLY A 16 0.18 -2.14 -13.63
N LEU A 17 -0.61 -1.23 -13.08
CA LEU A 17 -0.15 -0.02 -12.41
C LEU A 17 -0.09 -0.14 -10.88
N PHE A 18 -0.76 -1.14 -10.30
CA PHE A 18 -0.76 -1.32 -8.85
C PHE A 18 0.64 -1.56 -8.29
N GLY A 19 0.95 -0.90 -7.17
CA GLY A 19 2.25 -0.96 -6.51
C GLY A 19 3.35 -0.09 -7.14
N ARG A 20 3.11 0.57 -8.29
CA ARG A 20 4.06 1.51 -8.91
C ARG A 20 4.06 2.86 -8.20
N LEU A 21 5.14 3.60 -8.41
CA LEU A 21 5.23 5.00 -7.99
C LEU A 21 4.34 5.89 -8.85
N LEU A 22 3.81 6.96 -8.28
CA LEU A 22 2.90 7.89 -8.96
C LEU A 22 3.47 8.49 -10.26
N PRO A 23 4.75 8.90 -10.33
CA PRO A 23 5.34 9.38 -11.59
C PRO A 23 5.35 8.33 -12.71
N ASP A 24 5.55 7.04 -12.37
CA ASP A 24 5.54 5.95 -13.34
C ASP A 24 4.13 5.68 -13.85
N ILE A 25 3.12 5.79 -12.96
CA ILE A 25 1.71 5.72 -13.31
C ILE A 25 1.35 6.87 -14.26
N ALA A 26 1.76 8.09 -13.92
CA ALA A 26 1.54 9.28 -14.75
C ALA A 26 2.13 9.13 -16.16
N ALA A 27 3.36 8.60 -16.25
CA ALA A 27 4.04 8.38 -17.52
C ALA A 27 3.33 7.35 -18.41
N VAL A 28 2.65 6.36 -17.82
CA VAL A 28 1.85 5.39 -18.59
C VAL A 28 0.50 5.97 -19.03
N ILE A 29 -0.20 6.63 -18.10
CA ILE A 29 -1.56 7.14 -18.37
C ILE A 29 -1.54 8.36 -19.29
N PHE A 30 -0.58 9.26 -19.06
CA PHE A 30 -0.48 10.56 -19.74
C PHE A 30 0.72 10.66 -20.68
N HIS A 31 1.14 9.53 -21.27
CA HIS A 31 2.34 9.43 -22.11
C HIS A 31 2.42 10.43 -23.28
N GLU A 32 1.29 10.98 -23.73
CA GLU A 32 1.22 11.97 -24.81
C GLU A 32 1.60 13.40 -24.35
N TYR A 33 1.70 13.63 -23.03
CA TYR A 33 2.01 14.95 -22.47
C TYR A 33 3.47 15.04 -22.00
N PRO A 34 4.05 16.27 -21.97
CA PRO A 34 5.32 16.51 -21.31
C PRO A 34 5.29 16.10 -19.83
N LYS A 35 6.44 15.72 -19.28
CA LYS A 35 6.57 15.19 -17.92
C LYS A 35 5.95 16.07 -16.84
N GLU A 36 6.15 17.38 -16.94
CA GLU A 36 5.60 18.37 -16.00
C GLU A 36 4.06 18.30 -16.01
N ARG A 37 3.47 18.23 -17.22
CA ARG A 37 2.02 18.14 -17.38
C ARG A 37 1.46 16.79 -16.92
N GLN A 38 2.21 15.70 -17.10
CA GLN A 38 1.86 14.37 -16.57
C GLN A 38 1.69 14.41 -15.05
N LEU A 39 2.63 15.07 -14.35
CA LEU A 39 2.59 15.19 -12.89
C LEU A 39 1.39 16.04 -12.42
N GLU A 40 1.12 17.18 -13.04
CA GLU A 40 -0.05 18.00 -12.72
C GLU A 40 -1.36 17.22 -12.90
N LEU A 41 -1.47 16.45 -13.99
CA LEU A 41 -2.68 15.66 -14.30
C LEU A 41 -2.89 14.53 -13.30
N ILE A 42 -1.81 13.83 -12.92
CA ILE A 42 -1.95 12.73 -11.95
C ILE A 42 -2.28 13.28 -10.55
N GLU A 43 -1.74 14.43 -10.15
CA GLU A 43 -2.10 15.10 -8.90
C GLU A 43 -3.58 15.48 -8.86
N ALA A 44 -4.12 16.01 -9.97
CA ALA A 44 -5.55 16.30 -10.09
C ALA A 44 -6.41 15.03 -10.00
N CYS A 45 -5.93 13.89 -10.55
CA CYS A 45 -6.59 12.59 -10.38
C CYS A 45 -6.58 12.14 -8.91
N CYS A 46 -5.46 12.26 -8.22
CA CYS A 46 -5.33 11.90 -6.81
C CYS A 46 -6.29 12.73 -5.93
N ALA A 47 -6.41 14.03 -6.18
CA ALA A 47 -7.36 14.87 -5.45
C ALA A 47 -8.82 14.38 -5.63
N LYS A 48 -9.20 13.99 -6.84
CA LYS A 48 -10.52 13.42 -7.12
C LYS A 48 -10.72 12.02 -6.53
N GLU A 49 -9.68 11.20 -6.50
CA GLU A 49 -9.68 9.91 -5.83
C GLU A 49 -9.92 10.06 -4.33
N HIS A 50 -9.23 11.00 -3.67
CA HIS A 50 -9.43 11.30 -2.25
C HIS A 50 -10.87 11.72 -1.94
N GLU A 51 -11.43 12.65 -2.72
CA GLU A 51 -12.84 13.05 -2.59
C GLU A 51 -13.79 11.85 -2.73
N ALA A 52 -13.55 11.00 -3.72
CA ALA A 52 -14.38 9.84 -3.98
C ALA A 52 -14.29 8.78 -2.86
N LEU A 53 -13.09 8.51 -2.34
CA LEU A 53 -12.87 7.56 -1.24
C LEU A 53 -13.53 8.02 0.06
N LEU A 54 -13.49 9.32 0.37
CA LEU A 54 -14.18 9.87 1.54
C LEU A 54 -15.70 9.80 1.39
N ALA A 55 -16.23 10.04 0.18
CA ALA A 55 -17.66 9.97 -0.09
C ALA A 55 -18.20 8.53 -0.12
N THR A 56 -17.39 7.59 -0.61
CA THR A 56 -17.77 6.17 -0.76
C THR A 56 -16.54 5.31 -0.48
N PRO A 57 -16.34 4.87 0.78
CA PRO A 57 -15.20 4.04 1.14
C PRO A 57 -15.11 2.77 0.30
N ALA A 58 -13.90 2.44 -0.15
CA ALA A 58 -13.66 1.18 -0.83
C ALA A 58 -13.89 0.00 0.14
N PRO A 59 -14.48 -1.12 -0.32
CA PRO A 59 -14.62 -2.30 0.50
C PRO A 59 -13.25 -2.85 0.88
N VAL A 60 -13.11 -3.25 2.14
CA VAL A 60 -11.90 -3.93 2.62
C VAL A 60 -12.05 -5.45 2.44
N TYR A 61 -10.93 -6.17 2.44
CA TYR A 61 -10.96 -7.63 2.35
C TYR A 61 -11.73 -8.25 3.54
N PRO A 62 -12.52 -9.32 3.31
CA PRO A 62 -13.23 -10.01 4.37
C PRO A 62 -12.29 -10.46 5.49
N GLY A 63 -12.69 -10.24 6.73
CA GLY A 63 -11.90 -10.58 7.92
C GLY A 63 -10.75 -9.63 8.26
N LEU A 64 -10.50 -8.56 7.47
CA LEU A 64 -9.42 -7.62 7.75
C LEU A 64 -9.61 -6.92 9.09
N THR A 65 -10.80 -6.39 9.37
CA THR A 65 -11.07 -5.67 10.61
C THR A 65 -10.89 -6.59 11.84
N ASP A 66 -11.33 -7.84 11.76
CA ASP A 66 -11.17 -8.82 12.83
C ASP A 66 -9.69 -9.15 13.06
N ALA A 67 -8.93 -9.39 11.96
CA ALA A 67 -7.51 -9.64 12.02
C ALA A 67 -6.77 -8.46 12.66
N LEU A 68 -7.03 -7.22 12.23
CA LEU A 68 -6.42 -6.01 12.79
C LEU A 68 -6.78 -5.83 14.27
N SER A 69 -8.04 -6.10 14.66
CA SER A 69 -8.47 -6.03 16.06
C SER A 69 -7.70 -6.99 16.96
N ILE A 70 -7.38 -8.19 16.48
CA ILE A 70 -6.61 -9.17 17.24
C ILE A 70 -5.12 -8.79 17.21
N LEU A 71 -4.54 -8.59 16.02
CA LEU A 71 -3.12 -8.32 15.87
C LEU A 71 -2.65 -7.07 16.60
N SER A 72 -3.43 -5.99 16.60
CA SER A 72 -3.07 -4.73 17.26
C SER A 72 -2.97 -4.83 18.79
N ARG A 73 -3.52 -5.89 19.40
CA ARG A 73 -3.35 -6.19 20.85
C ARG A 73 -2.02 -6.86 21.16
N HIS A 74 -1.40 -7.50 20.17
CA HIS A 74 -0.15 -8.24 20.32
C HIS A 74 1.06 -7.51 19.72
N TYR A 75 0.82 -6.72 18.67
CA TYR A 75 1.89 -6.08 17.88
C TYR A 75 1.56 -4.64 17.53
N PRO A 76 2.55 -3.75 17.49
CA PRO A 76 2.38 -2.44 16.87
C PRO A 76 2.28 -2.62 15.36
N LEU A 77 1.24 -2.06 14.75
CA LEU A 77 0.99 -2.14 13.31
C LEU A 77 1.35 -0.82 12.63
N TYR A 78 1.96 -0.89 11.46
CA TYR A 78 2.36 0.26 10.64
C TYR A 78 1.98 0.03 9.19
N ILE A 79 1.84 1.11 8.41
CA ILE A 79 1.63 1.05 6.96
C ILE A 79 2.84 1.65 6.25
N VAL A 80 3.37 0.94 5.26
CA VAL A 80 4.32 1.48 4.27
C VAL A 80 3.80 1.18 2.88
N SER A 81 3.46 2.21 2.12
CA SER A 81 2.85 2.08 0.79
C SER A 81 3.59 2.90 -0.25
N ASN A 82 3.53 2.50 -1.53
CA ASN A 82 4.01 3.29 -2.67
C ASN A 82 2.90 4.23 -3.19
N CYS A 83 2.38 5.09 -2.34
CA CYS A 83 1.33 6.03 -2.70
C CYS A 83 1.80 7.48 -2.57
N GLN A 84 0.94 8.40 -3.02
CA GLN A 84 1.07 9.83 -2.82
C GLN A 84 0.82 10.21 -1.35
N ALA A 85 1.30 11.39 -0.96
CA ALA A 85 1.00 12.01 0.32
C ALA A 85 -0.53 12.16 0.52
N GLY A 86 -1.01 11.92 1.73
CA GLY A 86 -2.41 12.04 2.10
C GLY A 86 -3.29 10.82 1.76
N TYR A 87 -2.84 9.89 0.92
CA TYR A 87 -3.65 8.74 0.52
C TYR A 87 -3.91 7.76 1.67
N ILE A 88 -2.89 7.48 2.49
CA ILE A 88 -3.03 6.57 3.63
C ILE A 88 -4.01 7.16 4.64
N GLU A 89 -3.90 8.45 4.93
CA GLU A 89 -4.78 9.18 5.85
C GLU A 89 -6.23 9.13 5.37
N VAL A 90 -6.46 9.43 4.10
CA VAL A 90 -7.80 9.37 3.48
C VAL A 90 -8.37 7.94 3.57
N PHE A 91 -7.57 6.91 3.26
CA PHE A 91 -7.99 5.51 3.38
C PHE A 91 -8.36 5.16 4.83
N LEU A 92 -7.52 5.54 5.79
CA LEU A 92 -7.75 5.25 7.21
C LEU A 92 -8.98 5.99 7.76
N GLU A 93 -9.21 7.23 7.35
CA GLU A 93 -10.39 8.02 7.70
C GLU A 93 -11.65 7.37 7.10
N ALA A 94 -11.65 7.12 5.79
CA ALA A 94 -12.79 6.56 5.08
C ALA A 94 -13.22 5.19 5.60
N THR A 95 -12.26 4.34 6.00
CA THR A 95 -12.53 2.97 6.51
C THR A 95 -12.69 2.89 8.03
N GLY A 96 -12.31 3.94 8.78
CA GLY A 96 -12.30 3.93 10.24
C GLY A 96 -11.20 3.05 10.86
N LEU A 97 -10.22 2.57 10.08
CA LEU A 97 -9.19 1.62 10.53
C LEU A 97 -7.98 2.28 11.20
N GLY A 98 -7.90 3.62 11.22
CA GLY A 98 -6.73 4.36 11.70
C GLY A 98 -6.31 4.01 13.13
N HIS A 99 -7.25 3.69 13.99
CA HIS A 99 -6.99 3.37 15.41
C HIS A 99 -6.19 2.08 15.64
N TYR A 100 -6.07 1.20 14.63
CA TYR A 100 -5.24 -0.01 14.71
C TYR A 100 -3.75 0.26 14.45
N PHE A 101 -3.42 1.33 13.75
CA PHE A 101 -2.06 1.63 13.31
C PHE A 101 -1.37 2.66 14.19
N LYS A 102 -0.07 2.47 14.43
CA LYS A 102 0.78 3.39 15.21
C LYS A 102 1.41 4.49 14.35
N GLY A 103 1.44 4.29 13.03
CA GLY A 103 1.99 5.24 12.08
C GLY A 103 2.09 4.66 10.67
N HIS A 104 2.47 5.49 9.74
CA HIS A 104 2.63 5.13 8.33
C HIS A 104 3.71 5.97 7.66
N LEU A 105 4.26 5.49 6.55
CA LEU A 105 5.14 6.23 5.65
C LEU A 105 4.85 5.87 4.19
N CYS A 106 5.02 6.84 3.31
CA CYS A 106 4.99 6.64 1.87
C CYS A 106 6.03 7.51 1.15
N PRO A 107 6.40 7.19 -0.09
CA PRO A 107 7.28 8.03 -0.91
C PRO A 107 6.74 9.45 -1.12
N GLY A 108 5.42 9.62 -1.17
CA GLY A 108 4.81 10.93 -1.30
C GLY A 108 5.16 11.88 -0.17
N ASP A 109 5.31 11.37 1.07
CA ASP A 109 5.68 12.18 2.24
C ASP A 109 7.19 12.31 2.41
N THR A 110 7.91 11.22 2.16
CA THR A 110 9.32 11.11 2.54
C THR A 110 10.31 11.36 1.39
N GLY A 111 9.86 11.23 0.15
CA GLY A 111 10.73 11.19 -1.03
C GLY A 111 11.64 9.95 -1.09
N LYS A 112 11.48 8.98 -0.18
CA LYS A 112 12.33 7.79 -0.07
C LYS A 112 11.67 6.57 -0.71
N ALA A 113 12.49 5.59 -1.11
CA ALA A 113 12.02 4.29 -1.58
C ALA A 113 11.31 3.51 -0.45
N LYS A 114 10.47 2.53 -0.84
CA LYS A 114 9.73 1.68 0.11
C LYS A 114 10.65 0.98 1.10
N ALA A 115 11.78 0.43 0.66
CA ALA A 115 12.76 -0.23 1.53
C ALA A 115 13.29 0.70 2.62
N ASP A 116 13.60 1.96 2.27
CA ASP A 116 14.07 2.95 3.23
C ASP A 116 12.98 3.38 4.20
N ASN A 117 11.73 3.49 3.72
CA ASN A 117 10.59 3.76 4.59
C ASN A 117 10.34 2.61 5.58
N ILE A 118 10.50 1.35 5.16
CA ILE A 118 10.44 0.19 6.07
C ILE A 118 11.53 0.29 7.14
N ARG A 119 12.79 0.53 6.74
CA ARG A 119 13.91 0.71 7.69
C ARG A 119 13.65 1.86 8.66
N THR A 120 13.14 3.00 8.13
CA THR A 120 12.81 4.17 8.95
C THR A 120 11.77 3.84 10.03
N ILE A 121 10.70 3.11 9.68
CA ILE A 121 9.70 2.65 10.68
C ILE A 121 10.35 1.77 11.75
N ILE A 122 11.18 0.82 11.34
CA ILE A 122 11.88 -0.11 12.26
C ILE A 122 12.79 0.66 13.23
N GLU A 123 13.61 1.55 12.71
CA GLU A 123 14.57 2.33 13.48
C GLU A 123 13.90 3.30 14.44
N GLN A 124 12.95 4.11 13.95
CA GLN A 124 12.27 5.12 14.77
C GLN A 124 11.44 4.53 15.90
N ASN A 125 10.93 3.31 15.71
CA ASN A 125 10.10 2.64 16.71
C ASN A 125 10.85 1.53 17.47
N HIS A 126 12.16 1.40 17.28
CA HIS A 126 13.02 0.42 17.95
C HIS A 126 12.50 -1.01 17.85
N LEU A 127 11.95 -1.39 16.69
CA LEU A 127 11.38 -2.72 16.48
C LEU A 127 12.48 -3.76 16.39
N GLN A 128 12.49 -4.74 17.29
CA GLN A 128 13.48 -5.81 17.33
C GLN A 128 13.21 -6.87 16.26
N HIS A 129 11.95 -7.12 15.97
CA HIS A 129 11.48 -8.05 14.96
C HIS A 129 10.34 -7.41 14.19
N ALA A 130 10.35 -7.55 12.88
CA ALA A 130 9.32 -7.06 12.00
C ALA A 130 9.11 -8.02 10.83
N VAL A 131 7.90 -8.07 10.32
CA VAL A 131 7.56 -8.72 9.04
C VAL A 131 6.80 -7.72 8.18
N TYR A 132 6.92 -7.81 6.88
CA TYR A 132 6.15 -7.00 5.95
C TYR A 132 5.13 -7.87 5.22
N VAL A 133 3.88 -7.42 5.20
CA VAL A 133 2.78 -8.08 4.47
C VAL A 133 2.51 -7.28 3.21
N GLY A 134 2.61 -7.92 2.06
CA GLY A 134 2.38 -7.28 0.77
C GLY A 134 1.94 -8.29 -0.28
N ASP A 135 1.56 -7.81 -1.45
CA ASP A 135 0.97 -8.65 -2.49
C ASP A 135 1.71 -8.57 -3.84
N THR A 136 2.68 -7.67 -3.98
CA THR A 136 3.40 -7.46 -5.25
C THR A 136 4.87 -7.90 -5.16
N ASP A 137 5.46 -8.17 -6.33
CA ASP A 137 6.91 -8.41 -6.46
C ASP A 137 7.73 -7.18 -5.99
N GLY A 138 7.18 -5.96 -6.17
CA GLY A 138 7.77 -4.73 -5.64
C GLY A 138 7.84 -4.71 -4.11
N ASP A 139 6.79 -5.21 -3.43
CA ASP A 139 6.78 -5.36 -1.97
C ASP A 139 7.82 -6.37 -1.50
N TYR A 140 7.87 -7.51 -2.17
CA TYR A 140 8.87 -8.54 -1.90
C TYR A 140 10.30 -8.00 -2.00
N LYS A 141 10.63 -7.34 -3.13
CA LYS A 141 11.98 -6.78 -3.35
C LYS A 141 12.34 -5.72 -2.31
N ALA A 142 11.42 -4.80 -2.01
CA ALA A 142 11.63 -3.78 -0.98
C ALA A 142 11.84 -4.39 0.40
N THR A 143 11.09 -5.45 0.73
CA THR A 143 11.21 -6.17 2.00
C THR A 143 12.55 -6.89 2.13
N ARG A 144 12.99 -7.58 1.06
CA ARG A 144 14.32 -8.22 1.03
C ARG A 144 15.45 -7.20 1.15
N GLU A 145 15.33 -6.05 0.48
CA GLU A 145 16.28 -4.96 0.60
C GLU A 145 16.29 -4.35 2.01
N ALA A 146 15.13 -4.28 2.67
CA ALA A 146 15.04 -3.85 4.06
C ALA A 146 15.59 -4.89 5.07
N GLY A 147 15.79 -6.15 4.64
CA GLY A 147 16.39 -7.21 5.45
C GLY A 147 15.42 -7.88 6.44
N ILE A 148 14.13 -7.89 6.15
CA ILE A 148 13.09 -8.51 7.00
C ILE A 148 12.31 -9.59 6.24
N PRO A 149 11.60 -10.50 6.95
CA PRO A 149 10.73 -11.51 6.33
C PRO A 149 9.54 -10.89 5.60
N PHE A 150 9.13 -11.55 4.51
CA PHE A 150 8.00 -11.18 3.67
C PHE A 150 6.84 -12.18 3.77
N VAL A 151 5.65 -11.66 4.00
CA VAL A 151 4.39 -12.42 3.95
C VAL A 151 3.64 -12.05 2.69
N HIS A 152 3.47 -12.99 1.77
CA HIS A 152 2.72 -12.78 0.54
C HIS A 152 1.21 -12.91 0.77
N ALA A 153 0.48 -11.83 0.56
CA ALA A 153 -0.98 -11.80 0.56
C ALA A 153 -1.51 -12.25 -0.80
N ALA A 154 -1.66 -13.57 -1.00
CA ALA A 154 -2.04 -14.18 -2.29
C ALA A 154 -3.46 -13.81 -2.76
N TYR A 155 -4.25 -13.18 -1.93
CA TYR A 155 -5.56 -12.61 -2.28
C TYR A 155 -5.47 -11.21 -2.91
N GLY A 156 -4.27 -10.62 -2.99
CA GLY A 156 -4.03 -9.33 -3.63
C GLY A 156 -3.89 -9.40 -5.15
N PHE A 157 -3.13 -8.49 -5.73
CA PHE A 157 -3.07 -8.28 -7.19
C PHE A 157 -1.88 -8.94 -7.87
N GLY A 158 -0.80 -9.23 -7.12
CA GLY A 158 0.46 -9.69 -7.67
C GLY A 158 0.79 -11.12 -7.32
N GLN A 159 1.95 -11.53 -7.80
CA GLN A 159 2.58 -12.81 -7.50
C GLN A 159 4.02 -12.57 -7.11
N THR A 160 4.55 -13.39 -6.22
CA THR A 160 5.95 -13.31 -5.79
C THR A 160 6.58 -14.68 -5.80
N GLU A 161 7.89 -14.73 -6.06
CA GLU A 161 8.67 -15.96 -5.96
C GLU A 161 9.29 -16.08 -4.57
N ASN A 162 9.17 -17.26 -3.96
CA ASN A 162 9.82 -17.60 -2.69
C ASN A 162 9.56 -16.65 -1.50
N PRO A 163 8.30 -16.31 -1.16
CA PRO A 163 7.99 -15.59 0.07
C PRO A 163 8.33 -16.44 1.30
N ASP A 164 8.57 -15.83 2.46
CA ASP A 164 8.79 -16.58 3.71
C ASP A 164 7.49 -17.24 4.19
N TYR A 165 6.37 -16.55 3.97
CA TYR A 165 5.03 -17.03 4.29
C TYR A 165 4.06 -16.64 3.18
N THR A 166 2.98 -17.40 3.03
CA THR A 166 1.87 -17.08 2.12
C THR A 166 0.55 -17.18 2.88
N ILE A 167 -0.30 -16.17 2.72
CA ILE A 167 -1.63 -16.11 3.30
C ILE A 167 -2.69 -15.96 2.21
N THR A 168 -3.86 -16.55 2.44
CA THR A 168 -5.01 -16.54 1.52
C THR A 168 -6.15 -15.68 2.03
N SER A 169 -6.05 -15.24 3.29
CA SER A 169 -6.97 -14.31 3.94
C SER A 169 -6.25 -13.47 4.99
N PRO A 170 -6.76 -12.29 5.38
CA PRO A 170 -6.20 -11.51 6.48
C PRO A 170 -6.15 -12.28 7.81
N MET A 171 -7.10 -13.18 8.06
CA MET A 171 -7.16 -13.98 9.29
C MET A 171 -6.00 -14.98 9.44
N ASP A 172 -5.38 -15.38 8.34
CA ASP A 172 -4.22 -16.28 8.37
C ASP A 172 -3.03 -15.64 9.13
N LEU A 173 -2.94 -14.29 9.16
CA LEU A 173 -1.94 -13.59 9.99
C LEU A 173 -2.12 -13.86 11.48
N VAL A 174 -3.36 -13.97 11.94
CA VAL A 174 -3.64 -14.30 13.33
C VAL A 174 -3.13 -15.71 13.64
N THR A 175 -3.43 -16.66 12.76
CA THR A 175 -2.97 -18.06 12.92
C THR A 175 -1.44 -18.16 12.87
N LEU A 176 -0.76 -17.36 12.04
CA LEU A 176 0.69 -17.41 11.90
C LEU A 176 1.45 -16.77 13.07
N PHE A 177 0.92 -15.69 13.64
CA PHE A 177 1.71 -14.83 14.53
C PHE A 177 1.15 -14.70 15.96
N VAL A 178 -0.11 -15.01 16.19
CA VAL A 178 -0.68 -14.91 17.54
C VAL A 178 -0.58 -16.28 18.22
N PRO A 179 0.09 -16.38 19.39
CA PRO A 179 0.18 -17.64 20.13
C PRO A 179 -1.21 -18.19 20.50
N GLU A 180 -1.40 -19.50 20.37
CA GLU A 180 -2.55 -20.18 20.97
C GLU A 180 -2.43 -20.08 22.49
N ASN A 181 -3.49 -19.60 23.17
CA ASN A 181 -3.56 -19.53 24.63
C ASN A 181 -3.83 -20.89 25.25
#